data_a3b2320f38c26e4441f3199895cd3579
#
_entry.id   a3b2320f38c26e4441f3199895cd3579
#
_cell.length_a   1.000
_cell.length_b   1.000
_cell.length_c   1.000
_cell.angle_alpha   90.00
_cell.angle_beta   90.00
_cell.angle_gamma   90.00
#
_symmetry.space_group_name_H-M   'P 1'
#
loop_
_entity.id
_entity.type
_entity.pdbx_description
1 polymer ?
#
loop_
_entity_poly.entity_id
_entity_poly.type
_entity_poly.pdbx_seq_one_letter_code
_entity_poly.pdbx_strand_id
1 'polypeptide(L)'
;MLFRSYAATCHYDWNLPAYPENKVWYFNPMAWQVVFYVGAACAVLGPQLAWLDRFRWPLSVLAVLYLLFSAFIALSWQYNPMEKLIPDWVTRNIYPIDKTNIDMLRFVHFLAIAWLVRLAVPPHASFLRWRIFEPLRRCGEHSLQIFCLGIFLALSAQVVVGQNEDSIVSQVGVSIAGLLIMSAAAYGAAWYKRGPAIEDAA
;
A
#
# COMPACT_ATOMS: atom_id res chain seq x y z
N MET A 1 -19.61 -9.71 -6.88
CA MET A 1 -19.44 -8.79 -8.02
C MET A 1 -17.98 -8.34 -8.19
N LEU A 2 -17.29 -7.94 -7.15
CA LEU A 2 -15.95 -7.31 -7.17
C LEU A 2 -14.80 -8.17 -7.73
N PHE A 3 -14.72 -9.43 -7.33
CA PHE A 3 -13.75 -10.36 -7.93
C PHE A 3 -14.00 -10.60 -9.43
N ARG A 4 -15.23 -10.44 -9.89
CA ARG A 4 -15.56 -10.56 -11.31
C ARG A 4 -15.06 -9.36 -12.10
N SER A 5 -15.10 -8.14 -11.55
CA SER A 5 -14.54 -6.96 -12.22
C SER A 5 -13.02 -7.02 -12.27
N TYR A 6 -12.35 -7.45 -11.19
CA TYR A 6 -10.90 -7.68 -11.19
C TYR A 6 -10.49 -8.76 -12.21
N ALA A 7 -11.16 -9.92 -12.18
CA ALA A 7 -10.89 -10.99 -13.13
C ALA A 7 -11.13 -10.56 -14.58
N ALA A 8 -12.20 -9.79 -14.85
CA ALA A 8 -12.44 -9.23 -16.17
C ALA A 8 -11.35 -8.24 -16.57
N THR A 9 -10.91 -7.36 -15.66
CA THR A 9 -9.83 -6.41 -15.93
C THR A 9 -8.53 -7.12 -16.29
N CYS A 10 -8.16 -8.15 -15.54
CA CYS A 10 -6.95 -8.94 -15.83
C CYS A 10 -7.11 -9.81 -17.10
N HIS A 11 -8.33 -10.27 -17.43
CA HIS A 11 -8.55 -11.11 -18.60
C HIS A 11 -8.64 -10.32 -19.91
N TYR A 12 -9.19 -9.11 -19.87
CA TYR A 12 -9.39 -8.24 -21.03
C TYR A 12 -8.36 -7.11 -21.13
N ASP A 13 -7.36 -7.06 -20.24
CA ASP A 13 -6.37 -5.98 -20.15
C ASP A 13 -6.99 -4.57 -20.14
N TRP A 14 -8.14 -4.43 -19.47
CA TRP A 14 -8.82 -3.15 -19.38
C TRP A 14 -8.03 -2.18 -18.51
N ASN A 15 -7.59 -1.10 -19.12
CA ASN A 15 -6.91 -0.02 -18.42
C ASN A 15 -7.30 1.33 -19.04
N LEU A 16 -7.09 2.41 -18.29
CA LEU A 16 -7.32 3.75 -18.76
C LEU A 16 -6.15 4.23 -19.62
N PRO A 17 -6.42 4.92 -20.74
CA PRO A 17 -5.36 5.52 -21.54
C PRO A 17 -4.64 6.61 -20.74
N ALA A 18 -3.33 6.75 -20.97
CA ALA A 18 -2.48 7.76 -20.38
C ALA A 18 -1.72 8.54 -21.45
N TYR A 19 -1.15 9.68 -21.04
CA TYR A 19 -0.26 10.46 -21.88
C TYR A 19 1.20 9.96 -21.73
N PRO A 20 2.01 9.92 -22.80
CA PRO A 20 1.67 10.14 -24.22
C PRO A 20 0.86 9.00 -24.83
N GLU A 21 0.30 9.21 -26.01
CA GLU A 21 -0.49 8.22 -26.75
C GLU A 21 0.19 6.84 -26.77
N ASN A 22 -0.61 5.77 -26.66
CA ASN A 22 -0.18 4.38 -26.52
C ASN A 22 0.41 3.98 -25.15
N LYS A 23 0.26 4.81 -24.11
CA LYS A 23 0.54 4.45 -22.72
C LYS A 23 -0.77 4.19 -21.98
N VAL A 24 -0.69 3.32 -20.98
CA VAL A 24 -1.79 3.04 -20.04
C VAL A 24 -1.43 3.51 -18.64
N TRP A 25 -2.43 3.75 -17.81
CA TRP A 25 -2.22 4.15 -16.43
C TRP A 25 -1.44 3.08 -15.67
N TYR A 26 -0.37 3.53 -15.03
CA TYR A 26 0.53 2.65 -14.28
C TYR A 26 -0.17 1.94 -13.11
N PHE A 27 -1.08 2.64 -12.43
CA PHE A 27 -1.94 2.05 -11.40
C PHE A 27 -3.35 1.90 -11.99
N ASN A 28 -3.64 0.74 -12.56
CA ASN A 28 -4.96 0.48 -13.11
C ASN A 28 -6.04 0.57 -12.02
N PRO A 29 -6.91 1.60 -12.00
CA PRO A 29 -7.87 1.78 -10.93
C PRO A 29 -8.88 0.64 -10.82
N MET A 30 -9.18 -0.02 -11.93
CA MET A 30 -10.08 -1.18 -11.97
C MET A 30 -9.52 -2.40 -11.26
N ALA A 31 -8.19 -2.58 -11.28
CA ALA A 31 -7.52 -3.65 -10.55
C ALA A 31 -7.27 -3.25 -9.08
N TRP A 32 -6.78 -2.04 -8.84
CA TRP A 32 -6.40 -1.56 -7.49
C TRP A 32 -7.58 -1.34 -6.55
N GLN A 33 -8.79 -1.14 -7.06
CA GLN A 33 -10.00 -1.06 -6.23
C GLN A 33 -10.21 -2.32 -5.35
N VAL A 34 -9.67 -3.49 -5.73
CA VAL A 34 -9.79 -4.72 -4.92
C VAL A 34 -9.20 -4.53 -3.53
N VAL A 35 -8.05 -3.84 -3.39
CA VAL A 35 -7.43 -3.57 -2.09
C VAL A 35 -8.35 -2.72 -1.21
N PHE A 36 -8.95 -1.68 -1.80
CA PHE A 36 -9.91 -0.83 -1.09
C PHE A 36 -11.12 -1.62 -0.61
N TYR A 37 -11.70 -2.44 -1.48
CA TYR A 37 -12.87 -3.24 -1.12
C TYR A 37 -12.57 -4.33 -0.09
N VAL A 38 -11.39 -4.95 -0.15
CA VAL A 38 -10.97 -5.90 0.89
C VAL A 38 -10.82 -5.21 2.23
N GLY A 39 -10.23 -4.00 2.26
CA GLY A 39 -10.16 -3.20 3.48
C GLY A 39 -11.55 -2.86 4.04
N ALA A 40 -12.46 -2.39 3.19
CA ALA A 40 -13.83 -2.09 3.57
C ALA A 40 -14.59 -3.36 4.05
N ALA A 41 -14.42 -4.48 3.36
CA ALA A 41 -15.00 -5.76 3.76
C ALA A 41 -14.46 -6.22 5.13
N CYS A 42 -13.17 -6.09 5.39
CA CYS A 42 -12.59 -6.37 6.69
C CYS A 42 -13.16 -5.47 7.80
N ALA A 43 -13.43 -4.21 7.51
CA ALA A 43 -14.03 -3.29 8.46
C ALA A 43 -15.49 -3.66 8.80
N VAL A 44 -16.29 -4.02 7.80
CA VAL A 44 -17.72 -4.36 7.95
C VAL A 44 -17.90 -5.78 8.49
N LEU A 45 -17.13 -6.73 7.96
CA LEU A 45 -17.26 -8.16 8.27
C LEU A 45 -16.32 -8.61 9.40
N GLY A 46 -15.63 -7.68 10.06
CA GLY A 46 -14.66 -7.98 11.11
C GLY A 46 -15.15 -8.98 12.14
N PRO A 47 -16.36 -8.79 12.73
CA PRO A 47 -16.93 -9.76 13.68
C PRO A 47 -17.17 -11.15 13.06
N GLN A 48 -17.56 -11.20 11.80
CA GLN A 48 -17.80 -12.46 11.07
C GLN A 48 -16.50 -13.18 10.70
N LEU A 49 -15.39 -12.43 10.60
CA LEU A 49 -14.07 -12.97 10.31
C LEU A 49 -13.32 -13.44 11.57
N ALA A 50 -13.93 -13.31 12.76
CA ALA A 50 -13.32 -13.74 14.03
C ALA A 50 -12.99 -15.24 14.07
N TRP A 51 -13.63 -16.06 13.24
CA TRP A 51 -13.28 -17.49 13.09
C TRP A 51 -11.84 -17.70 12.60
N LEU A 52 -11.25 -16.73 11.88
CA LEU A 52 -9.85 -16.79 11.45
C LEU A 52 -8.89 -16.80 12.64
N ASP A 53 -9.29 -16.24 13.79
CA ASP A 53 -8.48 -16.24 14.99
C ASP A 53 -8.26 -17.66 15.56
N ARG A 54 -9.14 -18.62 15.22
CA ARG A 54 -8.94 -20.03 15.52
C ARG A 54 -7.72 -20.61 14.80
N PHE A 55 -7.43 -20.10 13.61
CA PHE A 55 -6.30 -20.52 12.77
C PHE A 55 -5.13 -19.54 12.85
N ARG A 56 -5.07 -18.69 13.87
CA ARG A 56 -4.04 -17.64 13.97
C ARG A 56 -2.60 -18.18 13.83
N TRP A 57 -2.30 -19.31 14.46
CA TRP A 57 -0.97 -19.91 14.41
C TRP A 57 -0.58 -20.39 13.02
N PRO A 58 -1.33 -21.30 12.38
CA PRO A 58 -0.98 -21.77 11.05
C PRO A 58 -0.98 -20.64 10.01
N LEU A 59 -1.92 -19.69 10.08
CA LEU A 59 -1.94 -18.53 9.19
C LEU A 59 -0.73 -17.63 9.40
N SER A 60 -0.29 -17.42 10.64
CA SER A 60 0.90 -16.61 10.93
C SER A 60 2.18 -17.28 10.45
N VAL A 61 2.31 -18.58 10.66
CA VAL A 61 3.45 -19.35 10.14
C VAL A 61 3.48 -19.29 8.61
N LEU A 62 2.35 -19.51 7.96
CA LEU A 62 2.24 -19.41 6.50
C LEU A 62 2.59 -18.00 6.00
N ALA A 63 2.09 -16.95 6.66
CA ALA A 63 2.38 -15.57 6.31
C ALA A 63 3.89 -15.25 6.45
N VAL A 64 4.52 -15.67 7.54
CA VAL A 64 5.96 -15.48 7.76
C VAL A 64 6.78 -16.23 6.73
N LEU A 65 6.46 -17.50 6.46
CA LEU A 65 7.16 -18.30 5.45
C LEU A 65 7.03 -17.68 4.07
N TYR A 66 5.83 -17.21 3.71
CA TYR A 66 5.60 -16.52 2.44
C TYR A 66 6.41 -15.22 2.34
N LEU A 67 6.45 -14.41 3.40
CA LEU A 67 7.23 -13.17 3.42
C LEU A 67 8.74 -13.44 3.35
N LEU A 68 9.23 -14.46 4.04
CA LEU A 68 10.64 -14.89 3.95
C LEU A 68 10.98 -15.38 2.54
N PHE A 69 10.12 -16.17 1.93
CA PHE A 69 10.26 -16.59 0.54
C PHE A 69 10.29 -15.40 -0.42
N SER A 70 9.34 -14.46 -0.26
CA SER A 70 9.28 -13.24 -1.08
C SER A 70 10.53 -12.37 -0.90
N ALA A 71 11.03 -12.23 0.34
CA ALA A 71 12.27 -11.52 0.62
C ALA A 71 13.48 -12.22 0.00
N PHE A 72 13.55 -13.54 0.08
CA PHE A 72 14.60 -14.33 -0.56
C PHE A 72 14.64 -14.11 -2.08
N ILE A 73 13.48 -14.17 -2.75
CA ILE A 73 13.36 -13.89 -4.19
C ILE A 73 13.80 -12.46 -4.50
N ALA A 74 13.37 -11.47 -3.72
CA ALA A 74 13.74 -10.07 -3.94
C ALA A 74 15.25 -9.82 -3.77
N LEU A 75 15.86 -10.44 -2.76
CA LEU A 75 17.30 -10.33 -2.50
C LEU A 75 18.15 -11.06 -3.53
N SER A 76 17.67 -12.19 -4.05
CA SER A 76 18.41 -12.98 -5.06
C SER A 76 18.66 -12.19 -6.34
N TRP A 77 17.78 -11.23 -6.65
CA TRP A 77 17.95 -10.33 -7.82
C TRP A 77 19.03 -9.27 -7.61
N GLN A 78 19.27 -8.91 -6.37
CA GLN A 78 20.28 -7.91 -6.04
C GLN A 78 21.68 -8.51 -5.91
N TYR A 79 21.75 -9.82 -5.64
CA TYR A 79 23.00 -10.53 -5.43
C TYR A 79 23.15 -11.68 -6.44
N ASN A 80 23.93 -11.47 -7.50
CA ASN A 80 24.22 -12.44 -8.57
C ASN A 80 24.50 -13.89 -8.13
N PRO A 81 25.21 -14.17 -7.00
CA PRO A 81 25.42 -15.54 -6.56
C PRO A 81 24.14 -16.28 -6.14
N MET A 82 23.10 -15.53 -5.69
CA MET A 82 21.84 -16.13 -5.22
C MET A 82 20.87 -16.45 -6.38
N GLU A 83 21.02 -15.78 -7.53
CA GLU A 83 20.20 -16.06 -8.72
C GLU A 83 20.34 -17.51 -9.18
N LYS A 84 21.53 -18.09 -9.09
CA LYS A 84 21.81 -19.47 -9.45
C LYS A 84 21.16 -20.53 -8.54
N LEU A 85 20.70 -20.13 -7.36
CA LEU A 85 20.00 -20.99 -6.41
C LEU A 85 18.51 -21.16 -6.72
N ILE A 86 17.96 -20.27 -7.57
CA ILE A 86 16.53 -20.30 -7.90
C ILE A 86 16.33 -21.18 -9.13
N PRO A 87 15.52 -22.24 -9.04
CA PRO A 87 15.18 -23.06 -10.19
C PRO A 87 14.45 -22.25 -11.27
N ASP A 88 14.76 -22.50 -12.55
CA ASP A 88 14.19 -21.79 -13.70
C ASP A 88 12.64 -21.83 -13.73
N TRP A 89 12.04 -22.92 -13.24
CA TRP A 89 10.58 -23.02 -13.18
C TRP A 89 9.95 -22.01 -12.20
N VAL A 90 10.64 -21.66 -11.12
CA VAL A 90 10.19 -20.64 -10.15
C VAL A 90 10.22 -19.27 -10.82
N THR A 91 11.33 -18.95 -11.48
CA THR A 91 11.51 -17.69 -12.20
C THR A 91 10.45 -17.51 -13.29
N ARG A 92 10.19 -18.55 -14.09
CA ARG A 92 9.18 -18.49 -15.15
C ARG A 92 7.74 -18.31 -14.66
N ASN A 93 7.42 -18.80 -13.46
CA ASN A 93 6.09 -18.67 -12.88
C ASN A 93 5.89 -17.36 -12.09
N ILE A 94 6.98 -16.76 -11.60
CA ILE A 94 6.91 -15.51 -10.84
C ILE A 94 7.01 -14.29 -11.75
N TYR A 95 7.72 -14.40 -12.89
CA TYR A 95 7.98 -13.29 -13.80
C TYR A 95 7.35 -13.50 -15.18
N PRO A 96 6.85 -12.41 -15.80
CA PRO A 96 6.91 -11.01 -15.37
C PRO A 96 5.86 -10.68 -14.30
N ILE A 97 6.26 -9.98 -13.23
CA ILE A 97 5.31 -9.46 -12.23
C ILE A 97 4.61 -8.25 -12.82
N ASP A 98 3.30 -8.33 -13.01
CA ASP A 98 2.50 -7.20 -13.46
C ASP A 98 2.40 -6.14 -12.34
N LYS A 99 2.98 -4.97 -12.61
CA LYS A 99 2.96 -3.83 -11.67
C LYS A 99 1.73 -2.96 -11.86
N THR A 100 1.10 -3.04 -13.02
CA THR A 100 -0.04 -2.22 -13.42
C THR A 100 -1.34 -2.77 -12.86
N ASN A 101 -1.54 -4.08 -13.00
CA ASN A 101 -2.73 -4.78 -12.55
C ASN A 101 -2.38 -5.58 -11.31
N ILE A 102 -2.46 -5.14 -10.14
CA ILE A 102 -2.14 -5.90 -8.89
C ILE A 102 -1.98 -7.40 -9.13
N ASP A 103 -0.73 -7.85 -9.29
CA ASP A 103 -0.41 -9.27 -9.36
C ASP A 103 -0.90 -9.99 -8.09
N MET A 104 -1.42 -11.22 -8.25
CA MET A 104 -1.94 -12.02 -7.14
C MET A 104 -0.88 -12.23 -6.04
N LEU A 105 0.40 -12.38 -6.41
CA LEU A 105 1.50 -12.51 -5.45
C LEU A 105 1.65 -11.23 -4.60
N ARG A 106 1.53 -10.05 -5.20
CA ARG A 106 1.55 -8.78 -4.46
C ARG A 106 0.35 -8.62 -3.54
N PHE A 107 -0.82 -9.05 -4.01
CA PHE A 107 -2.02 -9.00 -3.20
C PHE A 107 -1.92 -9.92 -1.97
N VAL A 108 -1.43 -11.16 -2.16
CA VAL A 108 -1.17 -12.08 -1.05
C VAL A 108 -0.09 -11.54 -0.11
N HIS A 109 0.96 -10.91 -0.65
CA HIS A 109 2.01 -10.26 0.15
C HIS A 109 1.42 -9.16 1.06
N PHE A 110 0.56 -8.31 0.49
CA PHE A 110 -0.15 -7.29 1.26
C PHE A 110 -1.02 -7.90 2.37
N LEU A 111 -1.78 -8.96 2.06
CA LEU A 111 -2.63 -9.64 3.04
C LEU A 111 -1.80 -10.30 4.15
N ALA A 112 -0.65 -10.90 3.82
CA ALA A 112 0.25 -11.50 4.80
C ALA A 112 0.81 -10.44 5.78
N ILE A 113 1.25 -9.29 5.27
CA ILE A 113 1.69 -8.17 6.11
C ILE A 113 0.53 -7.66 6.97
N ALA A 114 -0.64 -7.41 6.38
CA ALA A 114 -1.81 -6.91 7.09
C ALA A 114 -2.23 -7.86 8.23
N TRP A 115 -2.18 -9.17 7.99
CA TRP A 115 -2.43 -10.19 9.01
C TRP A 115 -1.45 -10.11 10.19
N LEU A 116 -0.16 -10.05 9.90
CA LEU A 116 0.87 -9.98 10.94
C LEU A 116 0.81 -8.65 11.72
N VAL A 117 0.56 -7.53 11.02
CA VAL A 117 0.38 -6.22 11.68
C VAL A 117 -0.84 -6.24 12.59
N ARG A 118 -1.97 -6.82 12.15
CA ARG A 118 -3.16 -6.97 13.00
C ARG A 118 -2.87 -7.73 14.29
N LEU A 119 -2.01 -8.76 14.22
CA LEU A 119 -1.64 -9.55 15.40
C LEU A 119 -0.61 -8.84 16.30
N ALA A 120 0.35 -8.14 15.68
CA ALA A 120 1.42 -7.44 16.39
C ALA A 120 0.93 -6.13 17.05
N VAL A 121 -0.07 -5.48 16.45
CA VAL A 121 -0.56 -4.17 16.87
C VAL A 121 -2.03 -4.27 17.31
N PRO A 122 -2.30 -4.56 18.59
CA PRO A 122 -3.66 -4.55 19.08
C PRO A 122 -4.26 -3.14 19.04
N PRO A 123 -5.59 -2.99 18.82
CA PRO A 123 -6.24 -1.68 18.67
C PRO A 123 -6.03 -0.71 19.84
N HIS A 124 -5.73 -1.25 21.01
CA HIS A 124 -5.51 -0.48 22.24
C HIS A 124 -4.04 -0.37 22.64
N ALA A 125 -3.11 -0.66 21.72
CA ALA A 125 -1.69 -0.57 22.02
C ALA A 125 -1.32 0.84 22.48
N SER A 126 -0.73 0.95 23.67
CA SER A 126 -0.40 2.24 24.30
C SER A 126 0.59 3.06 23.49
N PHE A 127 1.50 2.42 22.74
CA PHE A 127 2.45 3.10 21.88
C PHE A 127 1.80 3.88 20.73
N LEU A 128 0.62 3.44 20.24
CA LEU A 128 -0.13 4.18 19.20
C LEU A 128 -0.60 5.56 19.68
N ARG A 129 -0.64 5.79 21.01
CA ARG A 129 -1.00 7.08 21.63
C ARG A 129 0.22 8.00 21.81
N TRP A 130 1.43 7.55 21.53
CA TRP A 130 2.61 8.38 21.67
C TRP A 130 2.56 9.52 20.65
N ARG A 131 3.08 10.67 21.06
CA ARG A 131 3.09 11.89 20.21
C ARG A 131 3.76 11.71 18.85
N ILE A 132 4.72 10.80 18.79
CA ILE A 132 5.43 10.49 17.53
C ILE A 132 4.51 9.85 16.47
N PHE A 133 3.47 9.12 16.89
CA PHE A 133 2.49 8.48 15.99
C PHE A 133 1.27 9.36 15.71
N GLU A 134 1.15 10.53 16.34
CA GLU A 134 0.03 11.44 16.12
C GLU A 134 -0.10 11.90 14.66
N PRO A 135 0.99 12.29 13.95
CA PRO A 135 0.89 12.64 12.53
C PRO A 135 0.36 11.49 11.68
N LEU A 136 0.83 10.25 11.91
CA LEU A 136 0.36 9.07 11.18
C LEU A 136 -1.12 8.81 11.43
N ARG A 137 -1.57 8.93 12.68
CA ARG A 137 -2.99 8.76 13.03
C ARG A 137 -3.85 9.79 12.33
N ARG A 138 -3.44 11.07 12.31
CA ARG A 138 -4.16 12.14 11.60
C ARG A 138 -4.19 11.92 10.09
N CYS A 139 -3.08 11.45 9.50
CA CYS A 139 -3.06 11.04 8.10
C CYS A 139 -4.06 9.91 7.83
N GLY A 140 -4.18 8.94 8.75
CA GLY A 140 -5.16 7.87 8.65
C GLY A 140 -6.62 8.34 8.76
N GLU A 141 -6.91 9.31 9.64
CA GLU A 141 -8.24 9.93 9.78
C GLU A 141 -8.69 10.68 8.51
N HIS A 142 -7.74 11.17 7.70
CA HIS A 142 -7.95 11.88 6.44
C HIS A 142 -7.38 11.11 5.23
N SER A 143 -7.42 9.79 5.29
CA SER A 143 -6.67 8.89 4.38
C SER A 143 -6.89 9.18 2.90
N LEU A 144 -8.13 9.46 2.45
CA LEU A 144 -8.42 9.75 1.05
C LEU A 144 -7.74 11.04 0.57
N GLN A 145 -7.83 12.10 1.37
CA GLN A 145 -7.24 13.40 1.05
C GLN A 145 -5.71 13.31 1.00
N ILE A 146 -5.12 12.64 1.99
CA ILE A 146 -3.68 12.40 2.07
C ILE A 146 -3.20 11.49 0.95
N PHE A 147 -3.97 10.49 0.56
CA PHE A 147 -3.66 9.63 -0.58
C PHE A 147 -3.62 10.44 -1.90
N CYS A 148 -4.63 11.27 -2.16
CA CYS A 148 -4.64 12.13 -3.34
C CYS A 148 -3.44 13.09 -3.35
N LEU A 149 -3.14 13.74 -2.22
CA LEU A 149 -1.96 14.59 -2.08
C LEU A 149 -0.68 13.81 -2.33
N GLY A 150 -0.59 12.58 -1.80
CA GLY A 150 0.55 11.69 -1.98
C GLY A 150 0.85 11.37 -3.45
N ILE A 151 -0.18 11.20 -4.29
CA ILE A 151 0.01 10.99 -5.73
C ILE A 151 0.68 12.20 -6.39
N PHE A 152 0.22 13.42 -6.08
CA PHE A 152 0.83 14.64 -6.62
C PHE A 152 2.26 14.83 -6.12
N LEU A 153 2.52 14.55 -4.85
CA LEU A 153 3.86 14.61 -4.29
C LEU A 153 4.79 13.58 -4.93
N ALA A 154 4.30 12.37 -5.19
CA ALA A 154 5.09 11.32 -5.86
C ALA A 154 5.47 11.71 -7.29
N LEU A 155 4.55 12.31 -8.06
CA LEU A 155 4.84 12.85 -9.39
C LEU A 155 5.89 13.96 -9.33
N SER A 156 5.72 14.91 -8.40
CA SER A 156 6.69 16.01 -8.21
C SER A 156 8.06 15.48 -7.79
N ALA A 157 8.08 14.48 -6.91
CA ALA A 157 9.27 13.80 -6.45
C ALA A 157 10.05 13.17 -7.61
N GLN A 158 9.34 12.48 -8.51
CA GLN A 158 9.95 11.83 -9.67
C GLN A 158 10.63 12.83 -10.60
N VAL A 159 10.02 14.00 -10.80
CA VAL A 159 10.63 15.07 -11.61
C VAL A 159 11.90 15.61 -10.93
N VAL A 160 11.83 15.88 -9.63
CA VAL A 160 12.98 16.43 -8.87
C VAL A 160 14.14 15.43 -8.81
N VAL A 161 13.86 14.16 -8.53
CA VAL A 161 14.89 13.11 -8.45
C VAL A 161 15.51 12.85 -9.82
N GLY A 162 14.70 12.79 -10.89
CA GLY A 162 15.21 12.61 -12.25
C GLY A 162 16.11 13.74 -12.74
N GLN A 163 15.92 14.97 -12.26
CA GLN A 163 16.82 16.10 -12.57
C GLN A 163 18.14 16.08 -11.78
N ASN A 164 18.21 15.33 -10.67
CA ASN A 164 19.38 15.27 -9.80
C ASN A 164 20.14 13.93 -9.89
N GLU A 165 20.21 13.34 -11.08
CA GLU A 165 20.98 12.11 -11.37
C GLU A 165 20.68 10.94 -10.41
N ASP A 166 19.43 10.80 -9.95
CA ASP A 166 18.98 9.76 -9.02
C ASP A 166 19.80 9.66 -7.70
N SER A 167 20.34 10.78 -7.23
CA SER A 167 21.10 10.82 -6.00
C SER A 167 20.29 10.32 -4.80
N ILE A 168 20.87 9.44 -3.98
CA ILE A 168 20.26 8.93 -2.74
C ILE A 168 19.89 10.10 -1.80
N VAL A 169 20.70 11.13 -1.73
CA VAL A 169 20.44 12.33 -0.91
C VAL A 169 19.19 13.04 -1.38
N SER A 170 19.01 13.19 -2.70
CA SER A 170 17.80 13.75 -3.30
C SER A 170 16.56 12.91 -3.00
N GLN A 171 16.64 11.58 -3.14
CA GLN A 171 15.55 10.66 -2.83
C GLN A 171 15.11 10.74 -1.36
N VAL A 172 16.07 10.73 -0.43
CA VAL A 172 15.79 10.86 1.01
C VAL A 172 15.21 12.23 1.34
N GLY A 173 15.80 13.30 0.80
CA GLY A 173 15.32 14.67 1.01
C GLY A 173 13.89 14.88 0.55
N VAL A 174 13.56 14.43 -0.66
CA VAL A 174 12.19 14.51 -1.22
C VAL A 174 11.21 13.65 -0.43
N SER A 175 11.63 12.46 0.03
CA SER A 175 10.79 11.59 0.85
C SER A 175 10.45 12.23 2.20
N ILE A 176 11.42 12.84 2.87
CA ILE A 176 11.21 13.55 4.14
C ILE A 176 10.29 14.76 3.92
N ALA A 177 10.53 15.55 2.87
CA ALA A 177 9.69 16.70 2.53
C ALA A 177 8.23 16.26 2.25
N GLY A 178 8.04 15.17 1.51
CA GLY A 178 6.71 14.59 1.24
C GLY A 178 5.98 14.19 2.53
N LEU A 179 6.66 13.51 3.45
CA LEU A 179 6.09 13.12 4.74
C LEU A 179 5.71 14.35 5.60
N LEU A 180 6.53 15.38 5.60
CA LEU A 180 6.23 16.63 6.32
C LEU A 180 5.02 17.35 5.72
N ILE A 181 4.93 17.46 4.39
CA ILE A 181 3.80 18.09 3.71
C ILE A 181 2.50 17.32 3.97
N MET A 182 2.52 15.98 3.86
CA MET A 182 1.35 15.15 4.15
C MET A 182 0.91 15.31 5.61
N SER A 183 1.85 15.32 6.55
CA SER A 183 1.57 15.56 7.96
C SER A 183 0.93 16.94 8.18
N ALA A 184 1.52 18.00 7.63
CA ALA A 184 0.98 19.35 7.73
C ALA A 184 -0.44 19.46 7.14
N ALA A 185 -0.68 18.82 5.99
CA ALA A 185 -2.00 18.78 5.37
C ALA A 185 -3.03 18.05 6.26
N ALA A 186 -2.64 16.95 6.90
CA ALA A 186 -3.50 16.22 7.84
C ALA A 186 -3.86 17.07 9.06
N TYR A 187 -2.92 17.83 9.61
CA TYR A 187 -3.20 18.78 10.71
C TYR A 187 -4.11 19.91 10.26
N GLY A 188 -3.88 20.47 9.06
CA GLY A 188 -4.75 21.50 8.47
C GLY A 188 -6.19 21.02 8.25
N ALA A 189 -6.36 19.81 7.70
CA ALA A 189 -7.67 19.19 7.51
C ALA A 189 -8.40 18.95 8.85
N ALA A 190 -7.67 18.49 9.88
CA ALA A 190 -8.21 18.29 11.20
C ALA A 190 -8.60 19.63 11.88
N TRP A 191 -7.81 20.69 11.67
CA TRP A 191 -8.12 22.04 12.19
C TRP A 191 -9.37 22.61 11.51
N TYR A 192 -9.46 22.52 10.19
CA TYR A 192 -10.63 23.00 9.42
C TYR A 192 -11.94 22.36 9.88
N LYS A 193 -11.94 21.06 10.17
CA LYS A 193 -13.12 20.35 10.68
C LYS A 193 -13.55 20.78 12.08
N ARG A 194 -12.66 21.40 12.87
CA ARG A 194 -12.96 21.89 14.22
C ARG A 194 -13.49 23.34 14.24
N GLY A 195 -13.33 24.05 13.14
CA GLY A 195 -13.57 25.51 13.06
C GLY A 195 -15.00 26.01 13.04
N PRO A 196 -16.03 25.34 12.49
CA PRO A 196 -17.36 25.93 12.39
C PRO A 196 -18.41 25.47 13.38
N ALA A 197 -18.08 24.66 14.37
CA ALA A 197 -19.11 24.13 15.30
C ALA A 197 -19.52 25.07 16.46
N ILE A 198 -19.08 26.35 16.46
CA ILE A 198 -19.31 27.26 17.57
C ILE A 198 -20.37 28.34 17.21
N GLU A 199 -20.76 28.50 15.96
CA GLU A 199 -21.68 29.55 15.55
C GLU A 199 -23.17 29.20 15.53
N ASP A 200 -23.51 27.88 15.62
CA ASP A 200 -24.92 27.43 15.63
C ASP A 200 -25.51 27.30 17.04
N ALA A 201 -24.84 27.78 18.09
CA ALA A 201 -25.27 27.69 19.50
C ALA A 201 -25.48 29.07 20.16
N ALA A 202 -25.77 30.12 19.39
CA ALA A 202 -26.10 31.45 19.92
C ALA A 202 -27.51 31.88 19.49
#